data_ff710f9675c731a5b5da1e2e0ccdf250
#
_entry.id   ff710f9675c731a5b5da1e2e0ccdf250
#
_cell.length_a   1.000
_cell.length_b   1.000
_cell.length_c   1.000
_cell.angle_alpha   90.00
_cell.angle_beta   90.00
_cell.angle_gamma   90.00
#
_symmetry.space_group_name_H-M   'P 1'
#
loop_
_entity.id
_entity.type
_entity.pdbx_description
1 polymer ?
#
loop_
_entity_poly.entity_id
_entity_poly.type
_entity_poly.pdbx_seq_one_letter_code
_entity_poly.pdbx_strand_id
1 'polypeptide(L)'
;MRCKRVHRVGVLTAMLALLPLAGLVPSAWAQNPPPTPADKIQVSASTIEVMDSTQPQPVTLLSVTFRTSTPADLLIRFTGECALFTDVMSPDGNSKANVKVWVELDGVPVPVTSDPAQGGPDDGKVVFCNREVQLTSPDVIDLFLRTRESHAFQWGALNVGNQIHTLEVKAQLDVLVTGGGAAEAAVGKRVLIMEPVHLEHDAAF
;
A
#
# COMPACT_ATOMS: atom_id res chain seq x y z
N MET A 1 -67.22 -50.12 32.84
CA MET A 1 -66.24 -49.06 33.05
C MET A 1 -66.51 -47.98 32.04
N ARG A 2 -66.78 -46.74 32.50
CA ARG A 2 -67.43 -45.68 31.72
C ARG A 2 -66.39 -44.88 30.92
N CYS A 3 -66.60 -44.85 29.59
CA CYS A 3 -65.89 -44.02 28.67
C CYS A 3 -66.53 -42.59 28.62
N LYS A 4 -65.79 -41.54 29.00
CA LYS A 4 -66.27 -40.13 28.87
C LYS A 4 -65.75 -39.55 27.58
N ARG A 5 -66.67 -39.19 26.66
CA ARG A 5 -66.41 -38.38 25.48
C ARG A 5 -66.14 -36.95 25.90
N VAL A 6 -65.04 -36.40 25.44
CA VAL A 6 -64.73 -34.98 25.53
C VAL A 6 -64.89 -34.36 24.13
N HIS A 7 -65.78 -33.35 24.08
CA HIS A 7 -66.04 -32.54 22.89
C HIS A 7 -64.85 -31.65 22.54
N ARG A 8 -64.41 -31.71 21.30
CA ARG A 8 -63.45 -30.78 20.74
C ARG A 8 -64.20 -29.57 20.18
N VAL A 9 -64.04 -28.41 20.80
CA VAL A 9 -64.40 -27.12 20.25
C VAL A 9 -63.28 -26.66 19.33
N GLY A 10 -63.55 -26.54 18.03
CA GLY A 10 -62.64 -26.01 17.06
C GLY A 10 -62.56 -24.50 17.14
N VAL A 11 -61.44 -23.98 17.50
CA VAL A 11 -61.12 -22.55 17.36
C VAL A 11 -60.44 -22.34 16.02
N LEU A 12 -61.12 -21.70 15.10
CA LEU A 12 -60.58 -21.25 13.82
C LEU A 12 -59.73 -20.01 14.10
N THR A 13 -58.42 -20.20 14.16
CA THR A 13 -57.47 -19.07 14.25
C THR A 13 -57.12 -18.63 12.84
N ALA A 14 -57.69 -17.50 12.43
CA ALA A 14 -57.28 -16.85 11.18
C ALA A 14 -55.85 -16.30 11.33
N MET A 15 -54.92 -16.98 10.71
CA MET A 15 -53.55 -16.45 10.53
C MET A 15 -53.55 -15.34 9.49
N LEU A 16 -53.48 -14.11 9.94
CA LEU A 16 -53.18 -12.95 9.13
C LEU A 16 -51.70 -12.99 8.75
N ALA A 17 -51.36 -13.41 7.53
CA ALA A 17 -50.02 -13.38 7.02
C ALA A 17 -49.54 -11.93 6.81
N LEU A 18 -48.80 -11.38 7.75
CA LEU A 18 -48.01 -10.16 7.56
C LEU A 18 -46.81 -10.52 6.65
N LEU A 19 -46.92 -10.21 5.37
CA LEU A 19 -45.77 -10.18 4.46
C LEU A 19 -44.86 -9.03 4.93
N PRO A 20 -43.58 -9.31 5.26
CA PRO A 20 -42.61 -8.25 5.43
C PRO A 20 -42.37 -7.61 4.07
N LEU A 21 -42.74 -6.35 3.86
CA LEU A 21 -42.18 -5.52 2.81
C LEU A 21 -40.68 -5.41 3.09
N ALA A 22 -39.91 -6.32 2.51
CA ALA A 22 -38.46 -6.14 2.38
C ALA A 22 -38.24 -4.90 1.52
N GLY A 23 -38.09 -3.75 2.20
CA GLY A 23 -37.67 -2.53 1.55
C GLY A 23 -36.39 -2.81 0.79
N LEU A 24 -36.46 -2.79 -0.53
CA LEU A 24 -35.29 -2.67 -1.41
C LEU A 24 -34.61 -1.35 -1.05
N VAL A 25 -33.68 -1.41 -0.09
CA VAL A 25 -32.73 -0.34 0.12
C VAL A 25 -31.90 -0.33 -1.16
N PRO A 26 -31.99 0.70 -2.02
CA PRO A 26 -31.10 0.79 -3.14
C PRO A 26 -29.69 0.80 -2.55
N SER A 27 -28.89 -0.22 -2.88
CA SER A 27 -27.46 -0.21 -2.60
C SER A 27 -26.96 1.10 -3.19
N ALA A 28 -26.67 2.08 -2.32
CA ALA A 28 -25.95 3.27 -2.74
C ALA A 28 -24.63 2.73 -3.30
N TRP A 29 -24.57 2.65 -4.63
CA TRP A 29 -23.33 2.36 -5.33
C TRP A 29 -22.36 3.38 -4.79
N ALA A 30 -21.34 2.93 -4.10
CA ALA A 30 -20.22 3.77 -3.72
C ALA A 30 -19.67 4.30 -5.03
N GLN A 31 -20.19 5.46 -5.46
CA GLN A 31 -19.67 6.14 -6.62
C GLN A 31 -18.25 6.52 -6.22
N ASN A 32 -17.27 5.87 -6.84
CA ASN A 32 -15.93 6.35 -6.76
C ASN A 32 -15.97 7.86 -7.08
N PRO A 33 -15.42 8.70 -6.23
CA PRO A 33 -15.43 10.13 -6.51
C PRO A 33 -14.88 10.34 -7.93
N PRO A 34 -15.46 11.26 -8.70
CA PRO A 34 -15.00 11.52 -10.06
C PRO A 34 -13.51 11.87 -10.01
N PRO A 35 -12.70 11.35 -10.94
CA PRO A 35 -11.27 11.61 -10.94
C PRO A 35 -11.01 13.12 -11.01
N THR A 36 -10.17 13.61 -10.11
CA THR A 36 -9.84 15.03 -10.03
C THR A 36 -8.99 15.42 -11.24
N PRO A 37 -9.23 16.57 -11.88
CA PRO A 37 -8.40 17.03 -12.99
C PRO A 37 -6.93 17.21 -12.58
N ALA A 38 -6.00 16.79 -13.43
CA ALA A 38 -4.56 16.87 -13.17
C ALA A 38 -3.97 18.29 -13.32
N ASP A 39 -4.79 19.28 -13.62
CA ASP A 39 -4.40 20.70 -13.58
C ASP A 39 -4.23 21.24 -12.15
N LYS A 40 -4.47 20.39 -11.15
CA LYS A 40 -4.36 20.73 -9.74
C LYS A 40 -3.39 19.78 -9.03
N ILE A 41 -2.74 20.30 -7.99
CA ILE A 41 -1.93 19.48 -7.09
C ILE A 41 -2.82 18.48 -6.38
N GLN A 42 -2.49 17.21 -6.48
CA GLN A 42 -3.15 16.13 -5.77
C GLN A 42 -2.36 15.79 -4.52
N VAL A 43 -3.03 15.65 -3.39
CA VAL A 43 -2.42 15.24 -2.12
C VAL A 43 -3.19 14.05 -1.58
N SER A 44 -2.48 12.97 -1.29
CA SER A 44 -3.02 11.79 -0.62
C SER A 44 -2.19 11.45 0.61
N ALA A 45 -2.84 11.05 1.67
CA ALA A 45 -2.20 10.65 2.93
C ALA A 45 -2.84 9.38 3.47
N SER A 46 -2.07 8.59 4.22
CA SER A 46 -2.55 7.34 4.80
C SER A 46 -1.92 7.04 6.16
N THR A 47 -2.47 6.03 6.82
CA THR A 47 -2.03 5.52 8.11
C THR A 47 -0.79 4.63 7.98
N ILE A 48 -0.31 4.11 9.11
CA ILE A 48 0.84 3.19 9.14
C ILE A 48 0.52 1.89 8.39
N GLU A 49 1.47 1.44 7.58
CA GLU A 49 1.56 0.11 7.00
C GLU A 49 2.73 -0.63 7.63
N VAL A 50 2.47 -1.79 8.21
CA VAL A 50 3.49 -2.67 8.78
C VAL A 50 3.80 -3.74 7.76
N MET A 51 5.06 -4.02 7.53
CA MET A 51 5.55 -5.03 6.61
C MET A 51 6.45 -6.02 7.35
N ASP A 52 6.19 -7.28 7.19
CA ASP A 52 7.03 -8.36 7.67
C ASP A 52 7.26 -9.41 6.57
N SER A 53 8.12 -10.37 6.83
CA SER A 53 8.47 -11.42 5.86
C SER A 53 7.33 -12.41 5.58
N THR A 54 6.25 -12.38 6.35
CA THR A 54 5.11 -13.30 6.22
C THR A 54 3.99 -12.74 5.35
N GLN A 55 3.99 -11.44 5.10
CA GLN A 55 2.95 -10.77 4.31
C GLN A 55 3.25 -10.83 2.81
N PRO A 56 2.22 -10.89 1.97
CA PRO A 56 2.39 -10.74 0.53
C PRO A 56 3.06 -9.42 0.17
N GLN A 57 4.07 -9.48 -0.68
CA GLN A 57 4.81 -8.32 -1.19
C GLN A 57 4.66 -8.22 -2.71
N PRO A 58 4.65 -7.03 -3.31
CA PRO A 58 4.68 -5.70 -2.67
C PRO A 58 3.33 -5.26 -2.09
N VAL A 59 3.36 -4.28 -1.17
CA VAL A 59 2.16 -3.63 -0.62
C VAL A 59 1.92 -2.29 -1.29
N THR A 60 0.65 -1.89 -1.47
CA THR A 60 0.28 -0.55 -1.92
C THR A 60 0.19 0.39 -0.72
N LEU A 61 1.06 1.38 -0.67
CA LEU A 61 1.08 2.37 0.39
C LEU A 61 0.02 3.46 0.20
N LEU A 62 -0.12 3.95 -1.01
CA LEU A 62 -1.06 5.01 -1.40
C LEU A 62 -1.54 4.75 -2.83
N SER A 63 -2.77 5.15 -3.11
CA SER A 63 -3.33 5.14 -4.46
C SER A 63 -4.14 6.41 -4.69
N VAL A 64 -4.04 6.98 -5.88
CA VAL A 64 -4.82 8.13 -6.33
C VAL A 64 -5.24 7.95 -7.78
N THR A 65 -6.50 8.26 -8.06
CA THR A 65 -7.02 8.29 -9.43
C THR A 65 -7.23 9.73 -9.86
N PHE A 66 -6.71 10.09 -11.02
CA PHE A 66 -6.81 11.44 -11.57
C PHE A 66 -7.09 11.39 -13.08
N ARG A 67 -7.39 12.54 -13.65
CA ARG A 67 -7.62 12.67 -15.11
C ARG A 67 -6.78 13.80 -15.67
N THR A 68 -6.04 13.51 -16.73
CA THR A 68 -5.41 14.52 -17.59
C THR A 68 -6.37 14.94 -18.70
N SER A 69 -6.50 16.22 -18.97
CA SER A 69 -7.29 16.75 -20.09
C SER A 69 -6.45 16.98 -21.34
N THR A 70 -5.15 17.13 -21.17
CA THR A 70 -4.12 17.22 -22.20
C THR A 70 -2.91 16.40 -21.75
N PRO A 71 -2.05 15.93 -22.66
CA PRO A 71 -0.78 15.35 -22.26
C PRO A 71 -0.01 16.31 -21.35
N ALA A 72 0.52 15.80 -20.25
CA ALA A 72 1.25 16.56 -19.25
C ALA A 72 2.39 15.73 -18.67
N ASP A 73 3.42 16.40 -18.18
CA ASP A 73 4.43 15.77 -17.36
C ASP A 73 4.00 15.86 -15.90
N LEU A 74 4.37 14.88 -15.11
CA LEU A 74 4.01 14.82 -13.69
C LEU A 74 5.27 14.79 -12.83
N LEU A 75 5.32 15.67 -11.84
CA LEU A 75 6.24 15.58 -10.73
C LEU A 75 5.54 14.90 -9.57
N ILE A 76 6.06 13.75 -9.14
CA ILE A 76 5.49 12.90 -8.13
C ILE A 76 6.43 12.91 -6.93
N ARG A 77 5.93 13.33 -5.77
CA ARG A 77 6.72 13.42 -4.53
C ARG A 77 6.09 12.53 -3.47
N PHE A 78 6.87 11.63 -2.94
CA PHE A 78 6.48 10.79 -1.83
C PHE A 78 7.35 11.11 -0.62
N THR A 79 6.70 11.30 0.52
CA THR A 79 7.34 11.51 1.82
C THR A 79 6.69 10.56 2.84
N GLY A 80 7.50 9.93 3.66
CA GLY A 80 7.00 9.05 4.71
C GLY A 80 8.00 8.81 5.82
N GLU A 81 7.50 8.42 6.99
CA GLU A 81 8.33 7.90 8.06
C GLU A 81 8.57 6.40 7.81
N CYS A 82 9.82 5.98 7.89
CA CYS A 82 10.20 4.57 7.87
C CYS A 82 10.75 4.16 9.24
N ALA A 83 10.20 3.11 9.80
CA ALA A 83 10.72 2.47 11.00
C ALA A 83 11.22 1.07 10.66
N LEU A 84 12.43 0.74 11.11
CA LEU A 84 13.03 -0.57 10.99
C LEU A 84 13.20 -1.20 12.37
N PHE A 85 12.84 -2.47 12.45
CA PHE A 85 12.99 -3.31 13.63
C PHE A 85 13.87 -4.49 13.21
N THR A 86 15.02 -4.63 13.85
CA THR A 86 15.93 -5.75 13.61
C THR A 86 16.30 -6.38 14.94
N ASP A 87 16.20 -7.68 14.98
CA ASP A 87 16.57 -8.52 16.09
C ASP A 87 17.67 -9.46 15.60
N VAL A 88 18.80 -9.52 16.33
CA VAL A 88 19.96 -10.31 15.97
C VAL A 88 20.40 -11.11 17.18
N MET A 89 20.50 -12.42 17.02
CA MET A 89 20.97 -13.35 18.04
C MET A 89 22.35 -13.88 17.69
N SER A 90 23.25 -13.93 18.67
CA SER A 90 24.57 -14.58 18.53
C SER A 90 24.48 -16.09 18.83
N PRO A 91 25.48 -16.91 18.44
CA PRO A 91 26.69 -16.52 17.70
C PRO A 91 26.44 -16.29 16.22
N ASP A 92 27.19 -15.38 15.61
CA ASP A 92 27.25 -15.14 14.16
C ASP A 92 25.89 -14.80 13.51
N GLY A 93 25.05 -14.03 14.21
CA GLY A 93 23.79 -13.55 13.69
C GLY A 93 23.94 -12.37 12.70
N ASN A 94 23.14 -12.38 11.66
CA ASN A 94 22.95 -11.22 10.76
C ASN A 94 21.47 -10.98 10.56
N SER A 95 21.07 -9.73 10.66
CA SER A 95 19.72 -9.28 10.32
C SER A 95 19.77 -8.04 9.45
N LYS A 96 19.13 -8.13 8.29
CA LYS A 96 19.03 -7.04 7.33
C LYS A 96 17.56 -6.80 7.00
N ALA A 97 17.16 -5.53 7.06
CA ALA A 97 15.90 -5.03 6.57
C ALA A 97 16.16 -3.93 5.53
N ASN A 98 15.55 -4.04 4.37
CA ASN A 98 15.67 -3.10 3.28
C ASN A 98 14.28 -2.81 2.71
N VAL A 99 13.77 -1.60 2.87
CA VAL A 99 12.51 -1.15 2.29
C VAL A 99 12.79 -0.43 0.99
N LYS A 100 12.27 -0.98 -0.10
CA LYS A 100 12.24 -0.33 -1.40
C LYS A 100 10.88 0.29 -1.64
N VAL A 101 10.85 1.46 -2.26
CA VAL A 101 9.63 2.17 -2.66
C VAL A 101 9.74 2.55 -4.13
N TRP A 102 8.61 2.46 -4.86
CA TRP A 102 8.50 2.93 -6.23
C TRP A 102 7.09 3.43 -6.50
N VAL A 103 6.93 4.06 -7.63
CA VAL A 103 5.65 4.55 -8.12
C VAL A 103 5.27 3.78 -9.38
N GLU A 104 4.01 3.38 -9.48
CA GLU A 104 3.41 2.82 -10.69
C GLU A 104 2.34 3.78 -11.22
N LEU A 105 2.43 4.08 -12.52
CA LEU A 105 1.39 4.79 -13.25
C LEU A 105 0.69 3.78 -14.17
N ASP A 106 -0.61 3.55 -13.93
CA ASP A 106 -1.41 2.55 -14.63
C ASP A 106 -0.79 1.13 -14.60
N GLY A 107 -0.15 0.79 -13.48
CA GLY A 107 0.51 -0.50 -13.27
C GLY A 107 1.90 -0.61 -13.91
N VAL A 108 2.43 0.48 -14.48
CA VAL A 108 3.78 0.52 -15.05
C VAL A 108 4.69 1.32 -14.12
N PRO A 109 5.84 0.76 -13.70
CA PRO A 109 6.80 1.50 -12.89
C PRO A 109 7.28 2.77 -13.58
N VAL A 110 7.34 3.88 -12.81
CA VAL A 110 7.92 5.15 -13.27
C VAL A 110 9.43 5.09 -13.03
N PRO A 111 10.26 5.13 -14.07
CA PRO A 111 11.70 5.02 -13.93
C PRO A 111 12.29 6.24 -13.20
N VAL A 112 13.39 6.04 -12.50
CA VAL A 112 14.17 7.12 -11.87
C VAL A 112 15.36 7.50 -12.74
N THR A 113 15.98 6.51 -13.36
CA THR A 113 17.14 6.71 -14.24
C THR A 113 16.99 5.88 -15.50
N SER A 114 17.71 6.26 -16.55
CA SER A 114 18.02 5.33 -17.64
C SER A 114 19.46 4.87 -17.46
N ASP A 115 19.67 3.57 -17.37
CA ASP A 115 21.00 2.98 -17.42
C ASP A 115 21.17 2.23 -18.74
N PRO A 116 21.83 2.85 -19.75
CA PRO A 116 22.05 2.22 -21.04
C PRO A 116 22.86 0.92 -20.94
N ALA A 117 23.66 0.76 -19.88
CA ALA A 117 24.42 -0.45 -19.65
C ALA A 117 23.56 -1.62 -19.17
N GLN A 118 22.39 -1.34 -18.62
CA GLN A 118 21.39 -2.32 -18.21
C GLN A 118 20.26 -2.54 -19.22
N GLY A 119 20.30 -1.84 -20.35
CA GLY A 119 19.43 -2.10 -21.49
C GLY A 119 18.05 -1.45 -21.44
N GLY A 120 17.84 -0.42 -20.64
CA GLY A 120 16.60 0.33 -20.66
C GLY A 120 16.32 1.12 -19.38
N PRO A 121 15.11 1.69 -19.24
CA PRO A 121 14.68 2.36 -18.03
C PRO A 121 14.69 1.39 -16.85
N ASP A 122 15.07 1.88 -15.68
CA ASP A 122 15.06 1.09 -14.46
C ASP A 122 13.61 0.79 -13.98
N ASP A 123 13.49 -0.03 -12.95
CA ASP A 123 12.18 -0.40 -12.38
C ASP A 123 11.62 0.65 -11.40
N GLY A 124 12.24 1.83 -11.35
CA GLY A 124 11.84 2.97 -10.51
C GLY A 124 11.96 2.75 -9.01
N LYS A 125 12.53 1.60 -8.58
CA LYS A 125 12.66 1.25 -7.17
C LYS A 125 13.83 1.96 -6.52
N VAL A 126 13.55 2.65 -5.42
CA VAL A 126 14.58 3.29 -4.61
C VAL A 126 14.64 2.66 -3.23
N VAL A 127 15.84 2.60 -2.65
CA VAL A 127 16.01 2.20 -1.25
C VAL A 127 15.51 3.35 -0.39
N PHE A 128 14.38 3.15 0.26
CA PHE A 128 13.74 4.17 1.08
C PHE A 128 14.33 4.20 2.49
N CYS A 129 14.56 3.05 3.09
CA CYS A 129 15.32 2.89 4.33
C CYS A 129 15.94 1.51 4.39
N ASN A 130 17.10 1.40 5.00
CA ASN A 130 17.78 0.13 5.18
C ASN A 130 18.51 0.05 6.51
N ARG A 131 18.73 -1.16 6.97
CA ARG A 131 19.63 -1.48 8.07
C ARG A 131 20.18 -2.89 7.88
N GLU A 132 21.45 -3.03 8.17
CA GLU A 132 22.09 -4.32 8.31
C GLU A 132 22.87 -4.34 9.63
N VAL A 133 22.66 -5.38 10.42
CA VAL A 133 23.33 -5.58 11.72
C VAL A 133 23.92 -6.97 11.71
N GLN A 134 25.22 -7.03 11.93
CA GLN A 134 25.93 -8.27 12.11
C GLN A 134 26.50 -8.32 13.53
N LEU A 135 26.23 -9.41 14.22
CA LEU A 135 26.71 -9.65 15.58
C LEU A 135 27.59 -10.89 15.61
N THR A 136 28.86 -10.70 15.88
CA THR A 136 29.84 -11.77 16.07
C THR A 136 30.26 -11.76 17.53
N SER A 137 29.85 -12.75 18.30
CA SER A 137 30.22 -12.89 19.71
C SER A 137 30.22 -14.37 20.11
N PRO A 138 31.19 -14.82 20.89
CA PRO A 138 31.16 -16.18 21.46
C PRO A 138 30.10 -16.32 22.56
N ASP A 139 29.64 -15.20 23.14
CA ASP A 139 28.61 -15.18 24.18
C ASP A 139 27.22 -15.11 23.54
N VAL A 140 26.21 -15.63 24.22
CA VAL A 140 24.81 -15.51 23.79
C VAL A 140 24.37 -14.06 24.07
N ILE A 141 24.23 -13.29 23.00
CA ILE A 141 23.74 -11.92 23.02
C ILE A 141 22.51 -11.83 22.12
N ASP A 142 21.49 -11.13 22.60
CA ASP A 142 20.31 -10.74 21.85
C ASP A 142 20.33 -9.23 21.73
N LEU A 143 20.34 -8.71 20.48
CA LEU A 143 20.42 -7.30 20.18
C LEU A 143 19.21 -6.84 19.37
N PHE A 144 18.31 -6.14 20.01
CA PHE A 144 17.16 -5.52 19.37
C PHE A 144 17.46 -4.05 19.05
N LEU A 145 17.31 -3.68 17.77
CA LEU A 145 17.49 -2.32 17.29
C LEU A 145 16.23 -1.79 16.62
N ARG A 146 15.92 -0.53 16.94
CA ARG A 146 14.81 0.21 16.34
C ARG A 146 15.28 1.58 15.85
N THR A 147 14.98 1.91 14.59
CA THR A 147 15.10 3.29 14.09
C THR A 147 13.78 3.76 13.52
N ARG A 148 13.63 5.07 13.46
CA ARG A 148 12.52 5.74 12.80
C ARG A 148 13.04 7.05 12.21
N GLU A 149 12.89 7.19 10.91
CA GLU A 149 13.42 8.32 10.15
C GLU A 149 12.39 8.76 9.11
N SER A 150 12.45 10.03 8.70
CA SER A 150 11.64 10.56 7.62
C SER A 150 12.45 10.62 6.35
N HIS A 151 11.88 10.11 5.26
CA HIS A 151 12.49 10.07 3.95
C HIS A 151 11.57 10.68 2.91
N ALA A 152 12.15 11.19 1.84
CA ALA A 152 11.43 11.70 0.69
C ALA A 152 12.13 11.30 -0.59
N PHE A 153 11.36 11.04 -1.65
CA PHE A 153 11.87 10.81 -2.99
C PHE A 153 10.90 11.38 -4.04
N GLN A 154 11.43 11.64 -5.24
CA GLN A 154 10.68 12.24 -6.34
C GLN A 154 10.87 11.43 -7.62
N TRP A 155 9.79 11.28 -8.38
CA TRP A 155 9.76 10.68 -9.71
C TRP A 155 9.24 11.68 -10.71
N GLY A 156 9.66 11.58 -11.96
CA GLY A 156 9.12 12.32 -13.09
C GLY A 156 8.46 11.36 -14.08
N ALA A 157 7.19 11.57 -14.39
CA ALA A 157 6.53 10.84 -15.48
C ALA A 157 6.31 11.79 -16.66
N LEU A 158 6.85 11.43 -17.83
CA LEU A 158 6.81 12.26 -19.03
C LEU A 158 5.66 11.88 -19.96
N ASN A 159 5.07 12.88 -20.63
CA ASN A 159 4.07 12.68 -21.67
C ASN A 159 2.88 11.80 -21.23
N VAL A 160 2.42 11.98 -19.98
CA VAL A 160 1.24 11.26 -19.47
C VAL A 160 0.03 11.63 -20.32
N GLY A 161 -0.58 10.64 -20.96
CA GLY A 161 -1.63 10.81 -21.96
C GLY A 161 -2.91 11.46 -21.45
N ASN A 162 -3.82 11.79 -22.36
CA ASN A 162 -5.13 12.40 -22.03
C ASN A 162 -6.14 11.28 -21.70
N GLN A 163 -6.18 10.85 -20.44
CA GLN A 163 -7.14 9.84 -19.95
C GLN A 163 -7.26 9.84 -18.42
N ILE A 164 -7.99 8.86 -17.91
CA ILE A 164 -8.00 8.56 -16.47
C ILE A 164 -6.81 7.66 -16.17
N HIS A 165 -6.06 8.04 -15.15
CA HIS A 165 -4.86 7.37 -14.67
C HIS A 165 -5.00 6.94 -13.23
N THR A 166 -4.33 5.86 -12.86
CA THR A 166 -4.15 5.43 -11.48
C THR A 166 -2.66 5.50 -11.14
N LEU A 167 -2.34 6.25 -10.11
CA LEU A 167 -0.99 6.36 -9.55
C LEU A 167 -0.95 5.63 -8.22
N GLU A 168 -0.06 4.67 -8.08
CA GLU A 168 0.14 3.89 -6.86
C GLU A 168 1.57 4.02 -6.36
N VAL A 169 1.72 4.19 -5.05
CA VAL A 169 3.01 4.05 -4.38
C VAL A 169 3.07 2.66 -3.79
N LYS A 170 4.04 1.89 -4.22
CA LYS A 170 4.29 0.52 -3.76
C LYS A 170 5.50 0.48 -2.82
N ALA A 171 5.51 -0.48 -1.93
CA ALA A 171 6.67 -0.79 -1.11
C ALA A 171 6.91 -2.29 -1.03
N GLN A 172 8.17 -2.65 -0.86
CA GLN A 172 8.62 -4.02 -0.65
C GLN A 172 9.67 -4.05 0.45
N LEU A 173 9.51 -5.00 1.36
CA LEU A 173 10.49 -5.30 2.39
C LEU A 173 11.31 -6.52 1.97
N ASP A 174 12.60 -6.31 1.76
CA ASP A 174 13.58 -7.38 1.56
C ASP A 174 14.26 -7.68 2.91
N VAL A 175 14.16 -8.90 3.35
CA VAL A 175 14.71 -9.38 4.64
C VAL A 175 15.77 -10.45 4.39
N LEU A 176 16.88 -10.33 5.09
CA LEU A 176 17.87 -11.39 5.23
C LEU A 176 18.15 -11.58 6.72
N VAL A 177 17.86 -12.76 7.24
CA VAL A 177 18.14 -13.14 8.63
C VAL A 177 18.92 -14.45 8.65
N THR A 178 20.05 -14.49 9.35
CA THR A 178 20.85 -15.67 9.57
C THR A 178 21.23 -15.79 11.05
N GLY A 179 21.39 -16.99 11.57
CA GLY A 179 21.77 -17.22 12.96
C GLY A 179 20.67 -16.99 14.00
N GLY A 180 19.44 -16.84 13.56
CA GLY A 180 18.29 -16.45 14.41
C GLY A 180 18.09 -14.93 14.45
N GLY A 181 16.89 -14.52 14.82
CA GLY A 181 16.47 -13.11 14.85
C GLY A 181 15.24 -12.83 13.98
N ALA A 182 14.93 -11.56 13.80
CA ALA A 182 13.82 -11.08 12.98
C ALA A 182 14.12 -9.73 12.36
N ALA A 183 13.41 -9.40 11.29
CA ALA A 183 13.43 -8.07 10.69
C ALA A 183 12.02 -7.69 10.20
N GLU A 184 11.60 -6.50 10.56
CA GLU A 184 10.31 -5.92 10.21
C GLU A 184 10.49 -4.46 9.82
N ALA A 185 9.52 -3.91 9.10
CA ALA A 185 9.48 -2.50 8.77
C ALA A 185 8.07 -1.94 8.92
N ALA A 186 7.97 -0.64 9.14
CA ALA A 186 6.71 0.07 9.07
C ALA A 186 6.91 1.40 8.32
N VAL A 187 5.98 1.70 7.40
CA VAL A 187 5.92 2.99 6.71
C VAL A 187 4.69 3.75 7.20
N GLY A 188 4.92 4.85 7.93
CA GLY A 188 3.88 5.66 8.55
C GLY A 188 3.92 7.12 8.13
N LYS A 189 2.92 7.89 8.53
CA LYS A 189 2.81 9.36 8.30
C LYS A 189 3.25 9.77 6.89
N ARG A 190 2.66 9.15 5.89
CA ARG A 190 3.07 9.28 4.50
C ARG A 190 2.15 10.21 3.72
N VAL A 191 2.75 10.94 2.81
CA VAL A 191 2.08 11.89 1.93
C VAL A 191 2.58 11.69 0.52
N LEU A 192 1.65 11.64 -0.43
CA LEU A 192 1.91 11.68 -1.86
C LEU A 192 1.41 13.02 -2.40
N ILE A 193 2.27 13.73 -3.12
CA ILE A 193 1.93 14.95 -3.86
C ILE A 193 2.22 14.67 -5.32
N MET A 194 1.25 14.91 -6.17
CA MET A 194 1.39 14.87 -7.62
C MET A 194 1.09 16.26 -8.17
N GLU A 195 1.98 16.76 -9.00
CA GLU A 195 1.92 18.11 -9.58
C GLU A 195 2.13 18.01 -11.09
N PRO A 196 1.19 18.51 -11.92
CA PRO A 196 1.42 18.64 -13.34
C PRO A 196 2.45 19.74 -13.60
N VAL A 197 3.42 19.44 -14.45
CA VAL A 197 4.54 20.33 -14.77
C VAL A 197 4.84 20.29 -16.27
N HIS A 198 5.70 21.16 -16.72
CA HIS A 198 6.34 21.08 -18.03
C HIS A 198 7.83 20.85 -17.77
N LEU A 199 8.29 19.63 -18.01
CA LEU A 199 9.70 19.28 -17.90
C LEU A 199 10.41 19.53 -19.25
N GLU A 200 11.64 20.03 -19.22
CA GLU A 200 12.48 20.02 -20.40
C GLU A 200 12.92 18.59 -20.70
N HIS A 201 12.75 18.16 -21.95
CA HIS A 201 12.96 16.79 -22.38
C HIS A 201 14.44 16.41 -22.60
N ASP A 202 15.37 17.14 -22.03
CA ASP A 202 16.81 16.84 -22.14
C ASP A 202 17.26 15.71 -21.18
N ALA A 203 16.39 15.31 -20.25
CA ALA A 203 16.64 14.14 -19.41
C ALA A 203 16.26 12.88 -20.20
N ALA A 204 17.25 12.14 -20.66
CA ALA A 204 17.03 10.80 -21.18
C ALA A 204 16.72 9.84 -20.00
N PHE A 205 15.48 9.39 -19.92
CA PHE A 205 15.08 8.31 -19.04
C PHE A 205 15.02 6.97 -19.80
#